data_2f1e0c1d2220cc61e7ddbc1d4eab5542
#
_entry.id   2f1e0c1d2220cc61e7ddbc1d4eab5542
#
_cell.length_a   1.000
_cell.length_b   1.000
_cell.length_c   1.000
_cell.angle_alpha   90.00
_cell.angle_beta   90.00
_cell.angle_gamma   90.00
#
_symmetry.space_group_name_H-M   'P 1'
#
loop_
_entity.id
_entity.type
_entity.pdbx_description
1 polymer ?
#
loop_
_entity_poly.entity_id
_entity_poly.type
_entity_poly.pdbx_seq_one_letter_code
_entity_poly.pdbx_strand_id
1 'polypeptide(L)'
;MKLLRLAPENTKFPFMRFRRVSYPFSAFLSLVAVALFIFKGMNFGIDFAGGTVIELRAKSGYAEVGALRALGEGLHLGDIEVQAFGNKADATLRFGLQAGGDVAQQAAVEQVRGAVGADYDLRRVEVVGPRVSNELVQSGTLGVVISIIAVLSYLWFRFEWQFAVGAVIATMHDLLLTVGFFSLTQLEFNTT
;
A
#
# COMPACT_ATOMS: atom_id res chain seq x y z
N MET A 1 -9.89 45.30 -7.54
CA MET A 1 -8.90 44.22 -7.53
C MET A 1 -9.07 43.41 -8.81
N LYS A 2 -8.10 43.38 -9.73
CA LYS A 2 -8.14 42.51 -10.91
C LYS A 2 -7.75 41.11 -10.46
N LEU A 3 -8.74 40.20 -10.37
CA LEU A 3 -8.48 38.80 -10.14
C LEU A 3 -7.62 38.28 -11.30
N LEU A 4 -6.54 37.56 -10.98
CA LEU A 4 -5.68 36.87 -11.94
C LEU A 4 -6.54 35.87 -12.74
N ARG A 5 -6.82 36.21 -14.00
CA ARG A 5 -7.52 35.31 -14.92
C ARG A 5 -6.49 34.35 -15.52
N LEU A 6 -6.41 33.14 -14.94
CA LEU A 6 -5.49 32.10 -15.35
C LEU A 6 -5.95 31.32 -16.61
N ALA A 7 -7.20 31.50 -17.03
CA ALA A 7 -7.73 30.84 -18.23
C ALA A 7 -8.38 31.88 -19.16
N PRO A 8 -8.23 31.77 -20.50
CA PRO A 8 -8.89 32.63 -21.45
C PRO A 8 -10.40 32.36 -21.45
N GLU A 9 -11.21 33.44 -21.59
CA GLU A 9 -12.69 33.37 -21.57
C GLU A 9 -13.28 32.51 -22.70
N ASN A 10 -12.56 32.37 -23.82
CA ASN A 10 -12.98 31.59 -24.98
C ASN A 10 -11.90 30.58 -25.37
N THR A 11 -11.92 29.43 -24.77
CA THR A 11 -11.06 28.29 -25.16
C THR A 11 -11.68 27.58 -26.36
N LYS A 12 -11.09 27.71 -27.54
CA LYS A 12 -11.50 27.00 -28.77
C LYS A 12 -10.80 25.63 -28.92
N PHE A 13 -10.28 25.08 -27.81
CA PHE A 13 -9.57 23.80 -27.85
C PHE A 13 -10.57 22.64 -27.96
N PRO A 14 -10.52 21.82 -29.02
CA PRO A 14 -11.50 20.76 -29.27
C PRO A 14 -11.22 19.53 -28.39
N PHE A 15 -11.44 19.61 -27.09
CA PHE A 15 -11.18 18.52 -26.12
C PHE A 15 -11.85 17.21 -26.54
N MET A 16 -13.08 17.28 -27.07
CA MET A 16 -13.85 16.09 -27.48
C MET A 16 -13.25 15.33 -28.66
N ARG A 17 -12.30 15.94 -29.42
CA ARG A 17 -11.62 15.24 -30.50
C ARG A 17 -10.72 14.13 -29.99
N PHE A 18 -10.16 14.30 -28.79
CA PHE A 18 -9.25 13.32 -28.18
C PHE A 18 -9.97 12.11 -27.59
N ARG A 19 -11.31 12.13 -27.45
CA ARG A 19 -12.07 11.00 -26.89
C ARG A 19 -11.82 9.66 -27.58
N ARG A 20 -11.57 9.69 -28.92
CA ARG A 20 -11.32 8.49 -29.73
C ARG A 20 -9.99 7.79 -29.39
N VAL A 21 -9.06 8.52 -28.76
CA VAL A 21 -7.76 7.99 -28.31
C VAL A 21 -7.80 7.76 -26.81
N SER A 22 -8.35 8.70 -26.03
CA SER A 22 -8.33 8.63 -24.57
C SER A 22 -9.14 7.45 -24.04
N TYR A 23 -10.32 7.14 -24.59
CA TYR A 23 -11.14 6.02 -24.10
C TYR A 23 -10.48 4.65 -24.33
N PRO A 24 -10.00 4.30 -25.54
CA PRO A 24 -9.26 3.03 -25.71
C PRO A 24 -7.99 2.96 -24.88
N PHE A 25 -7.26 4.05 -24.75
CA PHE A 25 -6.05 4.10 -23.93
C PHE A 25 -6.36 3.89 -22.45
N SER A 26 -7.38 4.56 -21.92
CA SER A 26 -7.87 4.40 -20.55
C SER A 26 -8.34 2.97 -20.27
N ALA A 27 -9.14 2.40 -21.19
CA ALA A 27 -9.59 1.01 -21.09
C ALA A 27 -8.40 0.02 -21.12
N PHE A 28 -7.42 0.24 -21.97
CA PHE A 28 -6.19 -0.56 -22.02
C PHE A 28 -5.43 -0.49 -20.70
N LEU A 29 -5.23 0.71 -20.13
CA LEU A 29 -4.56 0.88 -18.84
C LEU A 29 -5.32 0.16 -17.70
N SER A 30 -6.65 0.24 -17.71
CA SER A 30 -7.48 -0.46 -16.71
C SER A 30 -7.33 -1.98 -16.84
N LEU A 31 -7.31 -2.52 -18.06
CA LEU A 31 -7.08 -3.96 -18.29
C LEU A 31 -5.68 -4.38 -17.82
N VAL A 32 -4.66 -3.59 -18.11
CA VAL A 32 -3.30 -3.84 -17.63
C VAL A 32 -3.24 -3.80 -16.10
N ALA A 33 -3.90 -2.83 -15.46
CA ALA A 33 -3.97 -2.73 -14.01
C ALA A 33 -4.60 -3.97 -13.38
N VAL A 34 -5.73 -4.43 -13.93
CA VAL A 34 -6.39 -5.67 -13.48
C VAL A 34 -5.51 -6.89 -13.68
N ALA A 35 -4.87 -7.00 -14.84
CA ALA A 35 -3.94 -8.10 -15.13
C ALA A 35 -2.76 -8.11 -14.13
N LEU A 36 -2.14 -6.95 -13.88
CA LEU A 36 -1.06 -6.83 -12.90
C LEU A 36 -1.52 -7.25 -11.50
N PHE A 37 -2.69 -6.82 -11.09
CA PHE A 37 -3.25 -7.21 -9.79
C PHE A 37 -3.47 -8.72 -9.67
N ILE A 38 -4.01 -9.36 -10.72
CA ILE A 38 -4.27 -10.81 -10.71
C ILE A 38 -2.98 -11.64 -10.75
N PHE A 39 -2.01 -11.24 -11.59
CA PHE A 39 -0.79 -12.04 -11.82
C PHE A 39 0.34 -11.73 -10.84
N LYS A 40 0.44 -10.49 -10.38
CA LYS A 40 1.53 -10.05 -9.52
C LYS A 40 1.09 -9.74 -8.10
N GLY A 41 -0.19 -9.39 -7.89
CA GLY A 41 -0.72 -8.97 -6.60
C GLY A 41 -0.23 -7.59 -6.16
N MET A 42 -0.53 -7.23 -4.93
CA MET A 42 -0.04 -6.02 -4.25
C MET A 42 0.85 -6.44 -3.07
N ASN A 43 1.86 -5.63 -2.78
CA ASN A 43 2.66 -5.75 -1.57
C ASN A 43 1.92 -5.06 -0.41
N PHE A 44 1.15 -5.84 0.36
CA PHE A 44 0.45 -5.33 1.53
C PHE A 44 1.38 -5.19 2.72
N GLY A 45 1.35 -4.02 3.38
CA GLY A 45 2.01 -3.80 4.64
C GLY A 45 1.45 -4.64 5.78
N ILE A 46 2.16 -4.67 6.92
CA ILE A 46 1.75 -5.43 8.10
C ILE A 46 0.39 -4.99 8.65
N ASP A 47 -0.03 -3.76 8.39
CA ASP A 47 -1.34 -3.24 8.79
C ASP A 47 -2.49 -4.07 8.19
N PHE A 48 -2.31 -4.56 6.96
CA PHE A 48 -3.31 -5.32 6.21
C PHE A 48 -3.05 -6.82 6.19
N ALA A 49 -1.78 -7.23 6.02
CA ALA A 49 -1.38 -8.63 6.00
C ALA A 49 -1.19 -9.21 7.41
N GLY A 50 -0.95 -8.37 8.39
CA GLY A 50 -0.45 -8.76 9.70
C GLY A 50 1.04 -9.11 9.66
N GLY A 51 1.68 -9.20 10.82
CA GLY A 51 3.10 -9.54 10.92
C GLY A 51 3.87 -8.63 11.84
N THR A 52 5.19 -8.64 11.69
CA THR A 52 6.11 -7.81 12.48
C THR A 52 7.09 -7.08 11.59
N VAL A 53 7.34 -5.81 11.92
CA VAL A 53 8.43 -5.00 11.36
C VAL A 53 9.36 -4.60 12.49
N ILE A 54 10.65 -4.83 12.32
CA ILE A 54 11.70 -4.46 13.26
C ILE A 54 12.68 -3.54 12.55
N GLU A 55 12.83 -2.33 13.06
CA GLU A 55 13.87 -1.41 12.62
C GLU A 55 15.15 -1.66 13.42
N LEU A 56 16.21 -1.93 12.71
CA LEU A 56 17.52 -2.28 13.24
C LEU A 56 18.55 -1.22 12.85
N ARG A 57 19.44 -0.89 13.78
CA ARG A 57 20.62 -0.08 13.49
C ARG A 57 21.89 -0.86 13.80
N ALA A 58 22.74 -1.02 12.78
CA ALA A 58 24.03 -1.66 12.95
C ALA A 58 24.97 -0.84 13.82
N LYS A 59 25.55 -1.43 14.85
CA LYS A 59 26.56 -0.82 15.73
C LYS A 59 27.87 -0.54 14.98
N SER A 60 28.15 -1.32 13.93
CA SER A 60 29.30 -1.13 13.03
C SER A 60 29.18 0.09 12.11
N GLY A 61 27.99 0.73 12.03
CA GLY A 61 27.70 1.81 11.10
C GLY A 61 27.30 1.36 9.69
N TYR A 62 27.23 0.06 9.42
CA TYR A 62 26.79 -0.51 8.14
C TYR A 62 25.93 -1.75 8.38
N ALA A 63 24.70 -1.75 7.84
CA ALA A 63 23.78 -2.88 7.95
C ALA A 63 23.99 -3.86 6.79
N GLU A 64 24.39 -5.08 7.11
CA GLU A 64 24.57 -6.15 6.16
C GLU A 64 23.24 -6.86 5.88
N VAL A 65 22.47 -6.38 4.89
CA VAL A 65 21.16 -6.91 4.53
C VAL A 65 21.20 -8.41 4.22
N GLY A 66 22.28 -8.88 3.56
CA GLY A 66 22.45 -10.31 3.25
C GLY A 66 22.61 -11.17 4.50
N ALA A 67 23.39 -10.72 5.47
CA ALA A 67 23.60 -11.43 6.73
C ALA A 67 22.32 -11.45 7.58
N LEU A 68 21.59 -10.32 7.63
CA LEU A 68 20.30 -10.25 8.33
C LEU A 68 19.25 -11.17 7.70
N ARG A 69 19.23 -11.29 6.37
CA ARG A 69 18.33 -12.22 5.68
C ARG A 69 18.66 -13.66 6.00
N ALA A 70 19.92 -14.04 5.89
CA ALA A 70 20.37 -15.41 6.22
C ALA A 70 20.08 -15.77 7.69
N LEU A 71 20.28 -14.81 8.62
CA LEU A 71 19.95 -14.98 10.01
C LEU A 71 18.45 -15.21 10.21
N GLY A 72 17.60 -14.40 9.57
CA GLY A 72 16.16 -14.53 9.67
C GLY A 72 15.64 -15.86 9.09
N GLU A 73 16.18 -16.30 7.94
CA GLU A 73 15.88 -17.61 7.36
C GLU A 73 16.25 -18.76 8.31
N GLY A 74 17.37 -18.62 9.01
CA GLY A 74 17.80 -19.56 10.04
C GLY A 74 16.89 -19.66 11.27
N LEU A 75 16.12 -18.61 11.55
CA LEU A 75 15.13 -18.58 12.64
C LEU A 75 13.79 -19.23 12.27
N HIS A 76 13.59 -19.66 11.02
CA HIS A 76 12.39 -20.32 10.50
C HIS A 76 11.09 -19.51 10.71
N LEU A 77 11.20 -18.17 10.60
CA LEU A 77 10.08 -17.25 10.78
C LEU A 77 9.17 -17.10 9.54
N GLY A 78 9.37 -17.96 8.53
CA GLY A 78 8.64 -17.93 7.26
C GLY A 78 9.30 -16.97 6.26
N ASP A 79 8.49 -16.31 5.45
CA ASP A 79 8.98 -15.33 4.47
C ASP A 79 9.53 -14.10 5.20
N ILE A 80 10.81 -13.81 4.95
CA ILE A 80 11.50 -12.69 5.58
C ILE A 80 11.95 -11.70 4.52
N GLU A 81 11.56 -10.46 4.72
CA GLU A 81 11.99 -9.35 3.92
C GLU A 81 12.95 -8.46 4.71
N VAL A 82 14.13 -8.20 4.14
CA VAL A 82 15.11 -7.30 4.73
C VAL A 82 15.46 -6.21 3.73
N GLN A 83 15.31 -4.96 4.15
CA GLN A 83 15.59 -3.79 3.34
C GLN A 83 16.45 -2.79 4.13
N ALA A 84 17.41 -2.15 3.44
CA ALA A 84 18.10 -1.00 4.00
C ALA A 84 17.20 0.23 3.83
N PHE A 85 17.14 1.11 4.82
CA PHE A 85 16.37 2.35 4.73
C PHE A 85 17.13 3.53 5.37
N GLY A 86 16.89 4.73 4.85
CA GLY A 86 17.49 5.94 5.39
C GLY A 86 19.02 5.96 5.29
N ASN A 87 19.70 5.56 6.36
CA ASN A 87 21.16 5.53 6.43
C ASN A 87 21.71 4.14 6.10
N LYS A 88 23.02 4.07 5.78
CA LYS A 88 23.71 2.77 5.53
C LYS A 88 23.72 1.82 6.74
N ALA A 89 23.51 2.37 7.94
CA ALA A 89 23.48 1.61 9.17
C ALA A 89 22.07 1.09 9.52
N ASP A 90 21.03 1.60 8.88
CA ASP A 90 19.67 1.28 9.24
C ASP A 90 19.10 0.23 8.28
N ALA A 91 18.43 -0.79 8.82
CA ALA A 91 17.75 -1.84 8.09
C ALA A 91 16.40 -2.16 8.74
N THR A 92 15.43 -2.52 7.92
CA THR A 92 14.15 -3.04 8.35
C THR A 92 14.10 -4.54 8.09
N LEU A 93 13.73 -5.30 9.10
CA LEU A 93 13.47 -6.74 9.02
C LEU A 93 11.97 -6.94 9.20
N ARG A 94 11.34 -7.61 8.25
CA ARG A 94 9.91 -7.88 8.23
C ARG A 94 9.67 -9.38 8.11
N PHE A 95 8.68 -9.88 8.86
CA PHE A 95 8.21 -11.27 8.73
C PHE A 95 6.69 -11.35 8.99
N GLY A 96 6.06 -12.35 8.37
CA GLY A 96 4.62 -12.54 8.42
C GLY A 96 4.10 -13.01 9.78
N LEU A 97 2.79 -13.28 9.81
CA LEU A 97 2.12 -13.83 10.99
C LEU A 97 2.66 -15.21 11.33
N GLN A 98 2.94 -15.43 12.61
CA GLN A 98 3.37 -16.73 13.13
C GLN A 98 2.16 -17.62 13.50
N ALA A 99 2.27 -18.91 13.18
CA ALA A 99 1.28 -19.89 13.60
C ALA A 99 1.26 -20.00 15.13
N GLY A 100 0.15 -19.63 15.76
CA GLY A 100 0.02 -19.59 17.23
C GLY A 100 -0.41 -18.22 17.77
N GLY A 101 -0.69 -17.26 16.87
CA GLY A 101 -1.25 -15.96 17.23
C GLY A 101 -0.26 -15.03 17.93
N ASP A 102 -0.79 -14.13 18.78
CA ASP A 102 0.00 -13.05 19.38
C ASP A 102 1.17 -13.54 20.25
N VAL A 103 1.01 -14.68 20.95
CA VAL A 103 2.07 -15.27 21.78
C VAL A 103 3.24 -15.76 20.92
N ALA A 104 2.94 -16.44 19.82
CA ALA A 104 3.98 -16.92 18.90
C ALA A 104 4.66 -15.74 18.19
N GLN A 105 3.91 -14.69 17.89
CA GLN A 105 4.46 -13.47 17.28
C GLN A 105 5.43 -12.76 18.22
N GLN A 106 5.10 -12.65 19.51
CA GLN A 106 6.01 -12.09 20.52
C GLN A 106 7.26 -12.96 20.73
N ALA A 107 7.09 -14.29 20.74
CA ALA A 107 8.22 -15.21 20.83
C ALA A 107 9.19 -15.06 19.64
N ALA A 108 8.66 -14.86 18.43
CA ALA A 108 9.46 -14.60 17.24
C ALA A 108 10.26 -13.28 17.35
N VAL A 109 9.65 -12.22 17.90
CA VAL A 109 10.36 -10.96 18.18
C VAL A 109 11.51 -11.15 19.14
N GLU A 110 11.30 -11.91 20.22
CA GLU A 110 12.38 -12.20 21.18
C GLU A 110 13.48 -13.07 20.59
N GLN A 111 13.15 -14.01 19.70
CA GLN A 111 14.17 -14.78 18.94
C GLN A 111 15.01 -13.87 18.08
N VAL A 112 14.40 -12.96 17.31
CA VAL A 112 15.15 -11.99 16.50
C VAL A 112 16.00 -11.10 17.38
N ARG A 113 15.45 -10.59 18.50
CA ARG A 113 16.19 -9.75 19.45
C ARG A 113 17.43 -10.46 19.98
N GLY A 114 17.29 -11.72 20.38
CA GLY A 114 18.42 -12.53 20.86
C GLY A 114 19.49 -12.75 19.79
N ALA A 115 19.06 -12.97 18.55
CA ALA A 115 19.97 -13.26 17.44
C ALA A 115 20.73 -12.02 16.93
N VAL A 116 20.10 -10.84 16.92
CA VAL A 116 20.72 -9.61 16.39
C VAL A 116 21.34 -8.71 17.46
N GLY A 117 21.04 -8.92 18.74
CA GLY A 117 21.37 -7.98 19.83
C GLY A 117 22.86 -7.72 20.04
N ALA A 118 23.75 -8.59 19.55
CA ALA A 118 25.21 -8.39 19.60
C ALA A 118 25.64 -7.25 18.63
N ASP A 119 25.11 -7.26 17.41
CA ASP A 119 25.59 -6.44 16.29
C ASP A 119 24.67 -5.28 15.93
N TYR A 120 23.40 -5.35 16.38
CA TYR A 120 22.36 -4.36 16.05
C TYR A 120 21.62 -3.85 17.28
N ASP A 121 21.23 -2.60 17.25
CA ASP A 121 20.30 -1.99 18.19
C ASP A 121 18.89 -1.99 17.59
N LEU A 122 17.89 -2.50 18.33
CA LEU A 122 16.49 -2.44 17.94
C LEU A 122 15.98 -1.01 18.21
N ARG A 123 15.56 -0.34 17.13
CA ARG A 123 15.06 1.06 17.19
C ARG A 123 13.56 1.09 17.38
N ARG A 124 12.85 0.24 16.64
CA ARG A 124 11.39 0.17 16.63
C ARG A 124 10.96 -1.26 16.39
N VAL A 125 9.93 -1.69 17.07
CA VAL A 125 9.28 -2.98 16.85
C VAL A 125 7.80 -2.71 16.71
N GLU A 126 7.23 -3.05 15.57
CA GLU A 126 5.80 -2.97 15.29
C GLU A 126 5.27 -4.37 15.07
N VAL A 127 4.23 -4.72 15.80
CA VAL A 127 3.56 -6.01 15.70
C VAL A 127 2.10 -5.78 15.44
N VAL A 128 1.60 -6.32 14.33
CA VAL A 128 0.17 -6.29 13.99
C VAL A 128 -0.36 -7.71 14.00
N GLY A 129 -1.15 -8.02 15.00
CA GLY A 129 -1.79 -9.34 15.12
C GLY A 129 -2.90 -9.54 14.08
N PRO A 130 -3.31 -10.82 13.83
CA PRO A 130 -4.30 -11.16 12.80
C PRO A 130 -5.68 -10.53 13.04
N ARG A 131 -6.02 -10.30 14.30
CA ARG A 131 -7.30 -9.66 14.65
C ARG A 131 -7.31 -8.19 14.26
N VAL A 132 -6.23 -7.48 14.53
CA VAL A 132 -6.10 -6.04 14.21
C VAL A 132 -6.06 -5.81 12.72
N SER A 133 -5.27 -6.59 11.98
CA SER A 133 -5.21 -6.45 10.51
C SER A 133 -6.57 -6.74 9.85
N ASN A 134 -7.28 -7.78 10.28
CA ASN A 134 -8.63 -8.08 9.77
C ASN A 134 -9.62 -6.94 10.08
N GLU A 135 -9.57 -6.36 11.28
CA GLU A 135 -10.43 -5.25 11.67
C GLU A 135 -10.14 -4.00 10.82
N LEU A 136 -8.87 -3.70 10.56
CA LEU A 136 -8.46 -2.61 9.67
C LEU A 136 -8.96 -2.81 8.23
N VAL A 137 -8.80 -4.03 7.67
CA VAL A 137 -9.30 -4.36 6.33
C VAL A 137 -10.81 -4.22 6.25
N GLN A 138 -11.55 -4.75 7.22
CA GLN A 138 -13.01 -4.67 7.23
C GLN A 138 -13.49 -3.23 7.38
N SER A 139 -12.96 -2.50 8.35
CA SER A 139 -13.36 -1.11 8.61
C SER A 139 -12.97 -0.19 7.45
N GLY A 140 -11.78 -0.37 6.88
CA GLY A 140 -11.32 0.37 5.72
C GLY A 140 -12.20 0.11 4.49
N THR A 141 -12.48 -1.16 4.19
CA THR A 141 -13.35 -1.55 3.07
C THR A 141 -14.76 -0.99 3.25
N LEU A 142 -15.34 -1.13 4.45
CA LEU A 142 -16.66 -0.60 4.77
C LEU A 142 -16.70 0.93 4.62
N GLY A 143 -15.67 1.62 5.10
CA GLY A 143 -15.53 3.08 4.98
C GLY A 143 -15.51 3.53 3.53
N VAL A 144 -14.74 2.86 2.66
CA VAL A 144 -14.69 3.16 1.21
C VAL A 144 -16.05 2.93 0.57
N VAL A 145 -16.70 1.79 0.84
CA VAL A 145 -18.02 1.47 0.26
C VAL A 145 -19.07 2.50 0.68
N ILE A 146 -19.14 2.84 1.98
CA ILE A 146 -20.09 3.84 2.48
C ILE A 146 -19.82 5.22 1.84
N SER A 147 -18.54 5.61 1.73
CA SER A 147 -18.15 6.88 1.12
C SER A 147 -18.59 6.96 -0.35
N ILE A 148 -18.39 5.90 -1.12
CA ILE A 148 -18.83 5.82 -2.52
C ILE A 148 -20.35 5.94 -2.58
N ILE A 149 -21.09 5.18 -1.78
CA ILE A 149 -22.57 5.23 -1.75
C ILE A 149 -23.05 6.63 -1.37
N ALA A 150 -22.44 7.27 -0.37
CA ALA A 150 -22.81 8.62 0.06
C ALA A 150 -22.61 9.66 -1.04
N VAL A 151 -21.44 9.62 -1.72
CA VAL A 151 -21.15 10.52 -2.86
C VAL A 151 -22.11 10.30 -4.01
N LEU A 152 -22.38 9.03 -4.34
CA LEU A 152 -23.34 8.67 -5.39
C LEU A 152 -24.75 9.16 -5.08
N SER A 153 -25.20 8.93 -3.85
CA SER A 153 -26.53 9.40 -3.41
C SER A 153 -26.63 10.91 -3.49
N TYR A 154 -25.60 11.63 -3.02
CA TYR A 154 -25.56 13.08 -3.12
C TYR A 154 -25.62 13.56 -4.57
N LEU A 155 -24.81 12.97 -5.47
CA LEU A 155 -24.78 13.34 -6.88
C LEU A 155 -26.12 13.03 -7.57
N TRP A 156 -26.77 11.91 -7.23
CA TRP A 156 -28.05 11.51 -7.75
C TRP A 156 -29.16 12.53 -7.40
N PHE A 157 -29.21 12.99 -6.17
CA PHE A 157 -30.20 13.98 -5.73
C PHE A 157 -29.89 15.41 -6.21
N ARG A 158 -28.59 15.73 -6.36
CA ARG A 158 -28.14 17.10 -6.67
C ARG A 158 -28.05 17.39 -8.16
N PHE A 159 -27.76 16.37 -8.97
CA PHE A 159 -27.54 16.44 -10.41
C PHE A 159 -28.42 15.43 -11.13
N GLU A 160 -28.36 15.46 -12.48
CA GLU A 160 -29.00 14.42 -13.29
C GLU A 160 -28.26 13.09 -13.11
N TRP A 161 -28.96 11.96 -13.10
CA TRP A 161 -28.44 10.62 -12.86
C TRP A 161 -27.28 10.22 -13.77
N GLN A 162 -27.22 10.76 -14.99
CA GLN A 162 -26.15 10.50 -15.95
C GLN A 162 -24.80 10.99 -15.43
N PHE A 163 -24.76 12.12 -14.72
CA PHE A 163 -23.54 12.62 -14.09
C PHE A 163 -23.10 11.74 -12.92
N ALA A 164 -24.04 11.22 -12.14
CA ALA A 164 -23.74 10.27 -11.06
C ALA A 164 -23.09 9.01 -11.62
N VAL A 165 -23.64 8.41 -12.68
CA VAL A 165 -23.04 7.24 -13.34
C VAL A 165 -21.64 7.55 -13.88
N GLY A 166 -21.45 8.71 -14.51
CA GLY A 166 -20.14 9.14 -15.01
C GLY A 166 -19.11 9.26 -13.88
N ALA A 167 -19.52 9.82 -12.74
CA ALA A 167 -18.66 9.94 -11.56
C ALA A 167 -18.25 8.56 -10.98
N VAL A 168 -19.18 7.60 -10.93
CA VAL A 168 -18.87 6.22 -10.52
C VAL A 168 -17.80 5.60 -11.40
N ILE A 169 -18.02 5.66 -12.72
CA ILE A 169 -17.08 5.08 -13.69
C ILE A 169 -15.70 5.72 -13.55
N ALA A 170 -15.62 7.03 -13.38
CA ALA A 170 -14.38 7.76 -13.17
C ALA A 170 -13.70 7.30 -11.87
N THR A 171 -14.43 7.24 -10.74
CA THR A 171 -13.88 6.80 -9.46
C THR A 171 -13.37 5.35 -9.52
N MET A 172 -14.15 4.45 -10.15
CA MET A 172 -13.71 3.05 -10.32
C MET A 172 -12.46 2.95 -11.19
N HIS A 173 -12.37 3.73 -12.25
CA HIS A 173 -11.18 3.81 -13.09
C HIS A 173 -9.96 4.27 -12.29
N ASP A 174 -10.08 5.33 -11.49
CA ASP A 174 -8.98 5.86 -10.68
C ASP A 174 -8.51 4.84 -9.63
N LEU A 175 -9.45 4.16 -8.96
CA LEU A 175 -9.13 3.08 -8.03
C LEU A 175 -8.38 1.93 -8.73
N LEU A 176 -8.83 1.51 -9.91
CA LEU A 176 -8.16 0.45 -10.68
C LEU A 176 -6.74 0.86 -11.08
N LEU A 177 -6.53 2.08 -11.53
CA LEU A 177 -5.20 2.58 -11.88
C LEU A 177 -4.29 2.68 -10.66
N THR A 178 -4.82 3.10 -9.50
CA THR A 178 -4.07 3.15 -8.24
C THR A 178 -3.62 1.76 -7.81
N VAL A 179 -4.53 0.77 -7.83
CA VAL A 179 -4.22 -0.64 -7.55
C VAL A 179 -3.17 -1.15 -8.54
N GLY A 180 -3.32 -0.84 -9.84
CA GLY A 180 -2.36 -1.21 -10.88
C GLY A 180 -0.98 -0.60 -10.65
N PHE A 181 -0.91 0.64 -10.20
CA PHE A 181 0.35 1.31 -9.86
C PHE A 181 1.07 0.61 -8.70
N PHE A 182 0.37 0.32 -7.60
CA PHE A 182 0.95 -0.42 -6.47
C PHE A 182 1.37 -1.84 -6.87
N SER A 183 0.56 -2.50 -7.70
CA SER A 183 0.88 -3.83 -8.22
C SER A 183 2.11 -3.83 -9.15
N LEU A 184 2.28 -2.78 -9.97
CA LEU A 184 3.43 -2.62 -10.86
C LEU A 184 4.72 -2.33 -10.09
N THR A 185 4.65 -1.34 -9.20
CA THR A 185 5.81 -0.81 -8.46
C THR A 185 6.21 -1.68 -7.27
N GLN A 186 5.28 -2.49 -6.74
CA GLN A 186 5.45 -3.27 -5.51
C GLN A 186 5.84 -2.42 -4.30
N LEU A 187 5.50 -1.13 -4.35
CA LEU A 187 5.60 -0.29 -3.14
C LEU A 187 4.68 -0.86 -2.07
N GLU A 188 5.15 -0.84 -0.84
CA GLU A 188 4.38 -1.32 0.29
C GLU A 188 3.13 -0.46 0.51
N PHE A 189 1.98 -1.11 0.56
CA PHE A 189 0.71 -0.47 0.85
C PHE A 189 0.41 -0.59 2.34
N ASN A 190 0.65 0.49 3.09
CA ASN A 190 0.40 0.57 4.53
C ASN A 190 -0.35 1.86 4.90
N THR A 191 -0.64 2.06 6.19
CA THR A 191 -1.38 3.22 6.72
C THR A 191 -0.47 4.33 7.28
N THR A 192 0.84 4.12 7.30
CA THR A 192 1.85 5.07 7.84
C THR A 192 2.77 5.60 6.77
#